data_4fac41f1cf7f0d8abcd373713a891b7c
#
_entry.id   4fac41f1cf7f0d8abcd373713a891b7c
#
_cell.length_a   1.000
_cell.length_b   1.000
_cell.length_c   1.000
_cell.angle_alpha   90.00
_cell.angle_beta   90.00
_cell.angle_gamma   90.00
#
_symmetry.space_group_name_H-M   'P 1'
#
loop_
_entity.id
_entity.type
_entity.pdbx_description
1 polymer ?
#
loop_
_entity_poly.entity_id
_entity_poly.type
_entity_poly.pdbx_seq_one_letter_code
_entity_poly.pdbx_strand_id
1 'polypeptide(L)'
;DGFQSNYDIAWPIPRKLELPATIFLATDFIGSDTTIWFCRLNQALSNTALTNLAWEGITYDLSTQSARAHAHAAIQERLKTHQHSQLLAKVCQLIQILGDRPEKPILLGSPYRMLGATEVREMAASGLIDFGAHTCSHAILGGLSPAERKREITESLIAVERLTGLPCGLFAFPNGRVNDFGPCDVKVLEQNKI
;
A
#
# COMPACT_ATOMS: atom_id res chain seq x y z
N ASP A 1 -0.58 6.22 0.38
CA ASP A 1 -0.71 4.93 -0.30
C ASP A 1 -1.57 4.99 -1.58
N GLY A 2 -2.37 6.06 -1.78
CA GLY A 2 -3.21 6.21 -2.98
C GLY A 2 -4.61 5.59 -2.86
N PHE A 3 -5.22 5.60 -1.68
CA PHE A 3 -6.60 5.15 -1.50
C PHE A 3 -7.62 6.11 -2.13
N GLN A 4 -8.74 5.57 -2.60
CA GLN A 4 -9.87 6.32 -3.16
C GLN A 4 -10.38 7.42 -2.21
N SER A 5 -10.32 7.18 -0.90
CA SER A 5 -10.70 8.17 0.13
C SER A 5 -9.87 9.46 0.08
N ASN A 6 -8.68 9.44 -0.54
CA ASN A 6 -7.93 10.67 -0.77
C ASN A 6 -8.66 11.62 -1.72
N TYR A 7 -9.38 11.07 -2.71
CA TYR A 7 -10.19 11.86 -3.64
C TYR A 7 -11.57 12.17 -3.06
N ASP A 8 -12.30 11.16 -2.56
CA ASP A 8 -13.70 11.31 -2.16
C ASP A 8 -13.87 12.11 -0.86
N ILE A 9 -12.92 11.97 0.08
CA ILE A 9 -13.05 12.52 1.44
C ILE A 9 -12.00 13.61 1.71
N ALA A 10 -10.72 13.34 1.43
CA ALA A 10 -9.66 14.28 1.77
C ALA A 10 -9.59 15.46 0.80
N TRP A 11 -9.59 15.21 -0.51
CA TRP A 11 -9.43 16.22 -1.56
C TRP A 11 -10.39 17.43 -1.49
N PRO A 12 -11.68 17.27 -1.19
CA PRO A 12 -12.58 18.43 -1.03
C PRO A 12 -12.12 19.47 -0.01
N ILE A 13 -11.34 19.07 1.00
CA ILE A 13 -10.87 19.94 2.08
C ILE A 13 -9.74 20.86 1.58
N PRO A 14 -8.57 20.38 1.10
CA PRO A 14 -7.51 21.24 0.56
C PRO A 14 -7.99 22.06 -0.63
N ARG A 15 -8.87 21.51 -1.48
CA ARG A 15 -9.48 22.26 -2.59
C ARG A 15 -10.30 23.47 -2.11
N LYS A 16 -11.11 23.29 -1.07
CA LYS A 16 -11.94 24.39 -0.51
C LYS A 16 -11.12 25.45 0.21
N LEU A 17 -10.03 25.00 0.88
CA LEU A 17 -9.20 25.88 1.71
C LEU A 17 -7.94 26.39 0.97
N GLU A 18 -7.78 26.01 -0.29
CA GLU A 18 -6.59 26.34 -1.12
C GLU A 18 -5.27 25.94 -0.45
N LEU A 19 -5.27 24.80 0.26
CA LEU A 19 -4.10 24.27 0.97
C LEU A 19 -3.35 23.24 0.12
N PRO A 20 -2.03 23.36 0.01
CA PRO A 20 -1.24 22.32 -0.67
C PRO A 20 -1.18 21.05 0.19
N ALA A 21 -1.12 19.89 -0.50
CA ALA A 21 -0.91 18.60 0.14
C ALA A 21 -0.11 17.67 -0.76
N THR A 22 0.52 16.64 -0.17
CA THR A 22 1.26 15.61 -0.90
C THR A 22 0.63 14.24 -0.66
N ILE A 23 0.49 13.47 -1.75
CA ILE A 23 0.01 12.09 -1.71
C ILE A 23 1.07 11.18 -2.32
N PHE A 24 1.51 10.15 -1.59
CA PHE A 24 2.44 9.14 -2.09
C PHE A 24 1.67 7.93 -2.61
N LEU A 25 2.03 7.43 -3.81
CA LEU A 25 1.31 6.39 -4.53
C LEU A 25 2.07 5.05 -4.56
N ALA A 26 1.43 3.99 -4.10
CA ALA A 26 1.84 2.61 -4.39
C ALA A 26 1.30 2.25 -5.79
N THR A 27 2.16 2.36 -6.79
CA THR A 27 1.72 2.60 -8.18
C THR A 27 1.07 1.41 -8.88
N ASP A 28 1.36 0.17 -8.47
CA ASP A 28 0.76 -1.04 -9.06
C ASP A 28 -0.75 -1.14 -8.77
N PHE A 29 -1.22 -0.44 -7.75
CA PHE A 29 -2.61 -0.49 -7.34
C PHE A 29 -3.46 0.63 -7.97
N ILE A 30 -2.84 1.66 -8.53
CA ILE A 30 -3.58 2.79 -9.11
C ILE A 30 -4.30 2.36 -10.39
N GLY A 31 -5.62 2.53 -10.40
CA GLY A 31 -6.49 2.11 -11.52
C GLY A 31 -6.75 0.61 -11.56
N SER A 32 -6.35 -0.14 -10.52
CA SER A 32 -6.63 -1.57 -10.42
C SER A 32 -7.82 -1.86 -9.50
N ASP A 33 -8.34 -3.06 -9.54
CA ASP A 33 -9.36 -3.59 -8.64
C ASP A 33 -8.75 -4.37 -7.46
N THR A 34 -7.44 -4.26 -7.27
CA THR A 34 -6.70 -4.85 -6.16
C THR A 34 -6.34 -3.80 -5.11
N THR A 35 -5.75 -4.21 -4.00
CA THR A 35 -5.29 -3.31 -2.92
C THR A 35 -4.05 -3.87 -2.24
N ILE A 36 -3.43 -3.06 -1.40
CA ILE A 36 -2.22 -3.42 -0.66
C ILE A 36 -2.50 -4.64 0.24
N TRP A 37 -1.52 -5.52 0.37
CA TRP A 37 -1.63 -6.82 1.04
C TRP A 37 -2.24 -6.75 2.45
N PHE A 38 -1.88 -5.74 3.26
CA PHE A 38 -2.41 -5.61 4.63
C PHE A 38 -3.88 -5.19 4.66
N CYS A 39 -4.32 -4.40 3.69
CA CYS A 39 -5.73 -4.05 3.51
C CYS A 39 -6.54 -5.28 3.09
N ARG A 40 -5.99 -6.08 2.18
CA ARG A 40 -6.64 -7.31 1.73
C ARG A 40 -6.76 -8.34 2.86
N LEU A 41 -5.71 -8.47 3.69
CA LEU A 41 -5.74 -9.31 4.89
C LEU A 41 -6.78 -8.79 5.90
N ASN A 42 -6.82 -7.47 6.15
CA ASN A 42 -7.80 -6.88 7.07
C ASN A 42 -9.23 -7.13 6.60
N GLN A 43 -9.49 -7.01 5.30
CA GLN A 43 -10.81 -7.32 4.73
C GLN A 43 -11.20 -8.79 4.95
N ALA A 44 -10.28 -9.73 4.75
CA ALA A 44 -10.53 -11.15 4.98
C ALA A 44 -10.80 -11.44 6.46
N LEU A 45 -10.00 -10.87 7.38
CA LEU A 45 -10.22 -10.99 8.82
C LEU A 45 -11.55 -10.38 9.29
N SER A 46 -11.96 -9.26 8.69
CA SER A 46 -13.23 -8.61 9.02
C SER A 46 -14.45 -9.41 8.57
N ASN A 47 -14.33 -10.14 7.46
CA ASN A 47 -15.45 -10.85 6.83
C ASN A 47 -15.51 -12.34 7.17
N THR A 48 -14.49 -12.92 7.80
CA THR A 48 -14.47 -14.36 8.12
C THR A 48 -15.56 -14.76 9.12
N ALA A 49 -16.11 -15.95 8.95
CA ALA A 49 -16.99 -16.58 9.94
C ALA A 49 -16.22 -17.25 11.11
N LEU A 50 -14.91 -17.37 11.01
CA LEU A 50 -14.08 -17.97 12.06
C LEU A 50 -14.08 -17.11 13.33
N THR A 51 -14.16 -17.76 14.49
CA THR A 51 -14.02 -17.11 15.81
C THR A 51 -12.59 -17.18 16.35
N ASN A 52 -11.73 -17.98 15.72
CA ASN A 52 -10.30 -18.07 16.04
C ASN A 52 -9.51 -18.49 14.80
N LEU A 53 -8.22 -18.19 14.77
CA LEU A 53 -7.28 -18.54 13.71
C LEU A 53 -5.99 -19.08 14.35
N ALA A 54 -5.65 -20.32 14.08
CA ALA A 54 -4.33 -20.88 14.41
C ALA A 54 -3.37 -20.65 13.23
N TRP A 55 -2.29 -19.91 13.50
CA TRP A 55 -1.28 -19.60 12.47
C TRP A 55 0.10 -19.44 13.10
N GLU A 56 1.10 -20.11 12.55
CA GLU A 56 2.50 -20.12 13.02
C GLU A 56 2.65 -20.34 14.52
N GLY A 57 1.91 -21.32 15.07
CA GLY A 57 1.96 -21.70 16.48
C GLY A 57 1.23 -20.78 17.45
N ILE A 58 0.53 -19.76 16.94
CA ILE A 58 -0.27 -18.83 17.72
C ILE A 58 -1.74 -18.99 17.35
N THR A 59 -2.62 -18.96 18.35
CA THR A 59 -4.07 -18.87 18.14
C THR A 59 -4.52 -17.42 18.37
N TYR A 60 -5.11 -16.84 17.35
CA TYR A 60 -5.66 -15.48 17.37
C TYR A 60 -7.17 -15.55 17.60
N ASP A 61 -7.67 -14.76 18.55
CA ASP A 61 -9.10 -14.57 18.76
C ASP A 61 -9.67 -13.68 17.64
N LEU A 62 -10.77 -14.12 17.02
CA LEU A 62 -11.51 -13.42 15.97
C LEU A 62 -12.98 -13.24 16.34
N SER A 63 -13.37 -13.46 17.59
CA SER A 63 -14.76 -13.47 18.05
C SER A 63 -15.42 -12.10 18.02
N THR A 64 -14.64 -11.02 18.13
CA THR A 64 -15.13 -9.63 18.11
C THR A 64 -14.37 -8.78 17.12
N GLN A 65 -14.94 -7.64 16.74
CA GLN A 65 -14.25 -6.68 15.85
C GLN A 65 -12.93 -6.17 16.47
N SER A 66 -12.90 -5.91 17.77
CA SER A 66 -11.69 -5.50 18.47
C SER A 66 -10.63 -6.60 18.45
N ALA A 67 -11.02 -7.86 18.70
CA ALA A 67 -10.11 -9.01 18.64
C ALA A 67 -9.52 -9.18 17.23
N ARG A 68 -10.35 -9.04 16.17
CA ARG A 68 -9.89 -9.07 14.77
C ARG A 68 -8.89 -7.98 14.45
N ALA A 69 -9.09 -6.75 14.96
CA ALA A 69 -8.14 -5.65 14.79
C ALA A 69 -6.81 -5.94 15.48
N HIS A 70 -6.81 -6.50 16.69
CA HIS A 70 -5.59 -6.94 17.38
C HIS A 70 -4.89 -8.09 16.65
N ALA A 71 -5.65 -9.08 16.19
CA ALA A 71 -5.10 -10.18 15.38
C ALA A 71 -4.46 -9.65 14.07
N HIS A 72 -5.12 -8.74 13.37
CA HIS A 72 -4.57 -8.09 12.17
C HIS A 72 -3.22 -7.41 12.46
N ALA A 73 -3.15 -6.58 13.51
CA ALA A 73 -1.92 -5.88 13.86
C ALA A 73 -0.78 -6.86 14.21
N ALA A 74 -1.07 -7.89 15.00
CA ALA A 74 -0.08 -8.89 15.39
C ALA A 74 0.41 -9.75 14.22
N ILE A 75 -0.49 -10.20 13.34
CA ILE A 75 -0.16 -10.97 12.13
C ILE A 75 0.65 -10.09 11.17
N GLN A 76 0.27 -8.83 10.99
CA GLN A 76 0.97 -7.89 10.14
C GLN A 76 2.43 -7.68 10.57
N GLU A 77 2.70 -7.49 11.86
CA GLU A 77 4.07 -7.35 12.36
C GLU A 77 4.92 -8.62 12.14
N ARG A 78 4.33 -9.80 12.30
CA ARG A 78 5.02 -11.08 12.00
C ARG A 78 5.29 -11.22 10.51
N LEU A 79 4.33 -10.88 9.65
CA LEU A 79 4.50 -10.94 8.20
C LEU A 79 5.65 -10.04 7.72
N LYS A 80 5.82 -8.87 8.30
CA LYS A 80 6.90 -7.91 7.96
C LYS A 80 8.32 -8.44 8.24
N THR A 81 8.47 -9.50 9.03
CA THR A 81 9.78 -10.14 9.27
C THR A 81 10.24 -11.05 8.12
N HIS A 82 9.36 -11.36 7.17
CA HIS A 82 9.66 -12.21 6.02
C HIS A 82 10.13 -11.41 4.80
N GLN A 83 10.83 -12.07 3.89
CA GLN A 83 11.09 -11.52 2.56
C GLN A 83 9.76 -11.24 1.84
N HIS A 84 9.71 -10.22 1.01
CA HIS A 84 8.46 -9.73 0.41
C HIS A 84 7.67 -10.82 -0.34
N SER A 85 8.34 -11.67 -1.14
CA SER A 85 7.70 -12.78 -1.85
C SER A 85 7.08 -13.82 -0.90
N GLN A 86 7.76 -14.12 0.20
CA GLN A 86 7.25 -15.02 1.25
C GLN A 86 6.08 -14.39 2.01
N LEU A 87 6.16 -13.08 2.31
CA LEU A 87 5.07 -12.32 2.91
C LEU A 87 3.80 -12.44 2.06
N LEU A 88 3.89 -12.14 0.76
CA LEU A 88 2.74 -12.22 -0.15
C LEU A 88 2.16 -13.65 -0.23
N ALA A 89 3.01 -14.67 -0.31
CA ALA A 89 2.56 -16.07 -0.31
C ALA A 89 1.81 -16.42 0.98
N LYS A 90 2.32 -16.00 2.15
CA LYS A 90 1.67 -16.21 3.44
C LYS A 90 0.34 -15.45 3.56
N VAL A 91 0.27 -14.22 3.04
CA VAL A 91 -0.98 -13.45 2.97
C VAL A 91 -2.03 -14.18 2.14
N CYS A 92 -1.67 -14.70 0.96
CA CYS A 92 -2.57 -15.50 0.14
C CYS A 92 -3.09 -16.74 0.88
N GLN A 93 -2.21 -17.46 1.58
CA GLN A 93 -2.60 -18.62 2.40
C GLN A 93 -3.57 -18.22 3.53
N LEU A 94 -3.27 -17.13 4.26
CA LEU A 94 -4.14 -16.63 5.32
C LEU A 94 -5.53 -16.26 4.81
N ILE A 95 -5.61 -15.55 3.68
CA ILE A 95 -6.90 -15.18 3.06
C ILE A 95 -7.72 -16.42 2.73
N GLN A 96 -7.09 -17.47 2.20
CA GLN A 96 -7.77 -18.75 1.90
C GLN A 96 -8.25 -19.47 3.18
N ILE A 97 -7.43 -19.51 4.24
CA ILE A 97 -7.82 -20.07 5.55
C ILE A 97 -9.01 -19.30 6.12
N LEU A 98 -9.05 -18.00 5.96
CA LEU A 98 -10.15 -17.13 6.39
C LEU A 98 -11.42 -17.26 5.55
N GLY A 99 -11.42 -18.11 4.53
CA GLY A 99 -12.58 -18.40 3.67
C GLY A 99 -12.82 -17.37 2.56
N ASP A 100 -11.82 -16.55 2.23
CA ASP A 100 -11.90 -15.59 1.12
C ASP A 100 -10.90 -15.97 -0.01
N ARG A 101 -10.93 -15.26 -1.12
CA ARG A 101 -10.07 -15.49 -2.29
C ARG A 101 -9.11 -14.32 -2.47
N PRO A 102 -7.78 -14.56 -2.57
CA PRO A 102 -6.79 -13.50 -2.74
C PRO A 102 -7.04 -12.60 -3.96
N GLU A 103 -7.49 -13.19 -5.05
CA GLU A 103 -7.77 -12.54 -6.34
C GLU A 103 -9.14 -11.85 -6.43
N LYS A 104 -9.94 -11.89 -5.35
CA LYS A 104 -11.27 -11.26 -5.34
C LYS A 104 -11.15 -9.74 -5.49
N PRO A 105 -11.82 -9.13 -6.48
CA PRO A 105 -11.78 -7.70 -6.69
C PRO A 105 -12.25 -6.89 -5.49
N ILE A 106 -11.66 -5.72 -5.28
CA ILE A 106 -12.11 -4.75 -4.30
C ILE A 106 -13.33 -4.01 -4.85
N LEU A 107 -14.45 -4.14 -4.17
CA LEU A 107 -15.73 -3.59 -4.63
C LEU A 107 -15.75 -2.06 -4.52
N LEU A 108 -16.61 -1.45 -5.33
CA LEU A 108 -16.97 -0.04 -5.22
C LEU A 108 -17.49 0.26 -3.80
N GLY A 109 -17.06 1.39 -3.23
CA GLY A 109 -17.42 1.78 -1.87
C GLY A 109 -16.62 1.10 -0.76
N SER A 110 -15.70 0.16 -1.09
CA SER A 110 -14.76 -0.38 -0.10
C SER A 110 -13.78 0.69 0.36
N PRO A 111 -13.48 0.79 1.67
CA PRO A 111 -12.45 1.71 2.18
C PRO A 111 -11.04 1.35 1.69
N TYR A 112 -10.86 0.18 1.11
CA TYR A 112 -9.58 -0.31 0.58
C TYR A 112 -9.42 -0.11 -0.93
N ARG A 113 -10.38 0.55 -1.58
CA ARG A 113 -10.27 0.88 -2.99
C ARG A 113 -9.16 1.89 -3.23
N MET A 114 -8.44 1.71 -4.31
CA MET A 114 -7.35 2.60 -4.73
C MET A 114 -7.86 3.65 -5.72
N LEU A 115 -7.13 4.77 -5.84
CA LEU A 115 -7.40 5.84 -6.80
C LEU A 115 -7.34 5.31 -8.24
N GLY A 116 -8.18 5.86 -9.10
CA GLY A 116 -8.06 5.72 -10.54
C GLY A 116 -7.09 6.76 -11.13
N ALA A 117 -6.58 6.47 -12.33
CA ALA A 117 -5.67 7.39 -13.01
C ALA A 117 -6.31 8.74 -13.37
N THR A 118 -7.64 8.78 -13.55
CA THR A 118 -8.38 10.02 -13.82
C THR A 118 -8.39 10.93 -12.61
N GLU A 119 -8.66 10.40 -11.44
CA GLU A 119 -8.68 11.13 -10.16
C GLU A 119 -7.29 11.68 -9.80
N VAL A 120 -6.23 10.88 -10.02
CA VAL A 120 -4.84 11.35 -9.84
C VAL A 120 -4.56 12.54 -10.74
N ARG A 121 -4.92 12.46 -12.04
CA ARG A 121 -4.71 13.58 -12.99
C ARG A 121 -5.52 14.82 -12.61
N GLU A 122 -6.76 14.65 -12.19
CA GLU A 122 -7.61 15.79 -11.76
C GLU A 122 -7.00 16.51 -10.55
N MET A 123 -6.56 15.76 -9.54
CA MET A 123 -5.91 16.34 -8.36
C MET A 123 -4.59 17.02 -8.72
N ALA A 124 -3.76 16.41 -9.56
CA ALA A 124 -2.48 16.98 -10.00
C ALA A 124 -2.69 18.28 -10.80
N ALA A 125 -3.69 18.29 -11.70
CA ALA A 125 -4.01 19.47 -12.53
C ALA A 125 -4.50 20.68 -11.73
N SER A 126 -4.93 20.49 -10.47
CA SER A 126 -5.33 21.57 -9.60
C SER A 126 -4.17 22.45 -9.12
N GLY A 127 -2.94 21.96 -9.17
CA GLY A 127 -1.77 22.62 -8.60
C GLY A 127 -1.71 22.64 -7.07
N LEU A 128 -2.67 21.98 -6.38
CA LEU A 128 -2.72 21.90 -4.92
C LEU A 128 -2.18 20.57 -4.39
N ILE A 129 -2.21 19.52 -5.23
CA ILE A 129 -1.74 18.18 -4.80
C ILE A 129 -0.48 17.80 -5.55
N ASP A 130 0.60 17.64 -4.80
CA ASP A 130 1.81 17.01 -5.28
C ASP A 130 1.71 15.49 -5.10
N PHE A 131 2.19 14.75 -6.11
CA PHE A 131 2.27 13.30 -6.03
C PHE A 131 3.72 12.84 -5.95
N GLY A 132 3.99 11.94 -5.00
CA GLY A 132 5.26 11.24 -4.86
C GLY A 132 5.09 9.73 -5.02
N ALA A 133 6.21 9.03 -5.23
CA ALA A 133 6.23 7.58 -5.33
C ALA A 133 6.35 6.91 -3.95
N HIS A 134 5.75 5.73 -3.81
CA HIS A 134 5.74 4.92 -2.58
C HIS A 134 6.01 3.44 -2.90
N THR A 135 7.00 3.18 -3.76
CA THR A 135 7.27 1.92 -4.45
C THR A 135 6.15 1.49 -5.40
N CYS A 136 6.35 0.45 -6.17
CA CYS A 136 5.32 -0.11 -7.03
C CYS A 136 4.29 -0.89 -6.20
N SER A 137 4.76 -1.89 -5.45
CA SER A 137 3.93 -2.87 -4.75
C SER A 137 3.74 -2.62 -3.24
N HIS A 138 4.11 -1.42 -2.75
CA HIS A 138 4.20 -1.11 -1.32
C HIS A 138 5.15 -2.06 -0.58
N ALA A 139 6.24 -2.46 -1.26
CA ALA A 139 7.23 -3.38 -0.70
C ALA A 139 8.11 -2.70 0.34
N ILE A 140 8.40 -3.40 1.44
CA ILE A 140 9.44 -3.01 2.39
C ILE A 140 10.79 -3.33 1.77
N LEU A 141 11.54 -2.31 1.35
CA LEU A 141 12.76 -2.47 0.56
C LEU A 141 13.81 -3.33 1.25
N GLY A 142 13.92 -3.25 2.59
CA GLY A 142 14.86 -4.07 3.37
C GLY A 142 14.75 -5.58 3.15
N GLY A 143 13.56 -6.08 2.76
CA GLY A 143 13.30 -7.49 2.45
C GLY A 143 13.52 -7.91 1.00
N LEU A 144 14.03 -7.01 0.13
CA LEU A 144 14.20 -7.23 -1.30
C LEU A 144 15.69 -7.34 -1.70
N SER A 145 15.95 -8.03 -2.81
CA SER A 145 17.26 -8.01 -3.47
C SER A 145 17.61 -6.62 -4.02
N PRO A 146 18.88 -6.27 -4.23
CA PRO A 146 19.27 -4.96 -4.78
C PRO A 146 18.61 -4.64 -6.13
N ALA A 147 18.41 -5.62 -6.98
CA ALA A 147 17.76 -5.44 -8.28
C ALA A 147 16.26 -5.12 -8.14
N GLU A 148 15.57 -5.83 -7.23
CA GLU A 148 14.16 -5.57 -6.92
C GLU A 148 13.96 -4.19 -6.28
N ARG A 149 14.82 -3.78 -5.33
CA ARG A 149 14.77 -2.45 -4.71
C ARG A 149 14.90 -1.34 -5.76
N LYS A 150 15.91 -1.46 -6.65
CA LYS A 150 16.10 -0.51 -7.74
C LYS A 150 14.86 -0.44 -8.63
N ARG A 151 14.26 -1.58 -8.97
CA ARG A 151 13.05 -1.63 -9.79
C ARG A 151 11.87 -0.95 -9.08
N GLU A 152 11.58 -1.33 -7.83
CA GLU A 152 10.50 -0.76 -7.02
C GLU A 152 10.58 0.78 -6.93
N ILE A 153 11.78 1.32 -6.78
CA ILE A 153 12.00 2.77 -6.73
C ILE A 153 11.83 3.38 -8.12
N THR A 154 12.60 2.91 -9.11
CA THR A 154 12.67 3.59 -10.42
C THR A 154 11.34 3.48 -11.18
N GLU A 155 10.72 2.30 -11.19
CA GLU A 155 9.44 2.11 -11.90
C GLU A 155 8.30 2.89 -11.26
N SER A 156 8.28 3.02 -9.92
CA SER A 156 7.26 3.82 -9.24
C SER A 156 7.39 5.32 -9.54
N LEU A 157 8.60 5.86 -9.60
CA LEU A 157 8.84 7.25 -10.01
C LEU A 157 8.32 7.50 -11.44
N ILE A 158 8.69 6.63 -12.39
CA ILE A 158 8.22 6.70 -13.79
C ILE A 158 6.68 6.58 -13.87
N ALA A 159 6.09 5.71 -13.04
CA ALA A 159 4.64 5.54 -13.02
C ALA A 159 3.92 6.80 -12.53
N VAL A 160 4.43 7.47 -11.48
CA VAL A 160 3.88 8.75 -11.01
C VAL A 160 3.96 9.81 -12.10
N GLU A 161 5.10 9.93 -12.80
CA GLU A 161 5.24 10.86 -13.91
C GLU A 161 4.23 10.60 -15.04
N ARG A 162 4.00 9.33 -15.38
CA ARG A 162 2.98 8.95 -16.40
C ARG A 162 1.56 9.25 -15.95
N LEU A 163 1.26 9.06 -14.67
CA LEU A 163 -0.06 9.30 -14.11
C LEU A 163 -0.40 10.78 -14.04
N THR A 164 0.55 11.60 -13.62
CA THR A 164 0.35 13.04 -13.38
C THR A 164 0.67 13.92 -14.61
N GLY A 165 1.53 13.45 -15.51
CA GLY A 165 2.14 14.26 -16.58
C GLY A 165 3.19 15.25 -16.08
N LEU A 166 3.62 15.16 -14.82
CA LEU A 166 4.58 16.06 -14.17
C LEU A 166 5.81 15.26 -13.69
N PRO A 167 7.00 15.88 -13.58
CA PRO A 167 8.16 15.24 -12.99
C PRO A 167 7.88 14.79 -11.54
N CYS A 168 8.33 13.59 -11.17
CA CYS A 168 8.21 13.08 -9.81
C CYS A 168 9.49 13.39 -9.03
N GLY A 169 9.44 14.35 -8.10
CA GLY A 169 10.56 14.75 -7.25
C GLY A 169 10.45 14.28 -5.79
N LEU A 170 9.49 13.42 -5.47
CA LEU A 170 9.18 13.01 -4.11
C LEU A 170 9.07 11.48 -4.00
N PHE A 171 9.65 10.93 -2.93
CA PHE A 171 9.57 9.51 -2.61
C PHE A 171 9.37 9.30 -1.11
N ALA A 172 8.51 8.37 -0.73
CA ALA A 172 8.38 7.89 0.65
C ALA A 172 8.66 6.38 0.71
N PHE A 173 9.45 5.97 1.70
CA PHE A 173 9.70 4.55 1.96
C PHE A 173 8.51 3.91 2.67
N PRO A 174 7.97 2.76 2.18
CA PRO A 174 6.97 2.00 2.91
C PRO A 174 7.46 1.63 4.32
N ASN A 175 6.60 1.82 5.34
CA ASN A 175 6.91 1.73 6.77
C ASN A 175 7.94 2.77 7.29
N GLY A 176 9.08 2.96 6.65
CA GLY A 176 10.09 3.95 6.99
C GLY A 176 10.89 3.68 8.28
N ARG A 177 10.94 2.45 8.78
CA ARG A 177 11.77 2.06 9.94
C ARG A 177 13.24 1.92 9.52
N VAL A 178 14.15 1.96 10.51
CA VAL A 178 15.61 1.92 10.29
C VAL A 178 16.09 0.77 9.39
N ASN A 179 15.43 -0.39 9.43
CA ASN A 179 15.82 -1.56 8.64
C ASN A 179 14.97 -1.76 7.37
N ASP A 180 14.01 -0.87 7.09
CA ASP A 180 13.10 -1.00 5.95
C ASP A 180 13.72 -0.49 4.65
N PHE A 181 14.79 0.29 4.74
CA PHE A 181 15.60 0.80 3.62
C PHE A 181 17.06 1.02 4.07
N GLY A 182 17.94 1.33 3.14
CA GLY A 182 19.36 1.53 3.44
C GLY A 182 20.06 2.52 2.49
N PRO A 183 21.37 2.75 2.69
CA PRO A 183 22.14 3.71 1.88
C PRO A 183 22.13 3.42 0.37
N CYS A 184 21.98 2.14 -0.01
CA CYS A 184 21.88 1.78 -1.43
C CYS A 184 20.58 2.28 -2.06
N ASP A 185 19.48 2.30 -1.29
CA ASP A 185 18.18 2.78 -1.77
C ASP A 185 18.20 4.30 -1.94
N VAL A 186 18.84 5.02 -0.99
CA VAL A 186 19.08 6.46 -1.10
C VAL A 186 19.91 6.80 -2.34
N LYS A 187 20.97 6.03 -2.64
CA LYS A 187 21.76 6.23 -3.86
C LYS A 187 20.92 6.03 -5.14
N VAL A 188 19.97 5.10 -5.15
CA VAL A 188 19.06 4.93 -6.30
C VAL A 188 18.18 6.18 -6.47
N LEU A 189 17.69 6.78 -5.38
CA LEU A 189 16.93 8.03 -5.43
C LEU A 189 17.79 9.19 -5.95
N GLU A 190 19.01 9.38 -5.43
CA GLU A 190 19.96 10.39 -5.91
C GLU A 190 20.24 10.25 -7.42
N GLN A 191 20.39 9.00 -7.93
CA GLN A 191 20.57 8.74 -9.37
C GLN A 191 19.35 9.14 -10.19
N ASN A 192 18.15 9.12 -9.59
CA ASN A 192 16.90 9.59 -10.19
C ASN A 192 16.60 11.07 -9.86
N LYS A 193 17.55 11.80 -9.26
CA LYS A 193 17.45 13.22 -8.91
C LYS A 193 16.39 13.54 -7.84
N ILE A 194 16.16 12.59 -6.92
CA ILE A 194 15.30 12.74 -5.75
C ILE A 194 16.17 13.04 -4.53
#